data_08f65a22cdff6bc5bed966b447de0a4f
#
_entry.id   08f65a22cdff6bc5bed966b447de0a4f
#
_cell.length_a   1.000
_cell.length_b   1.000
_cell.length_c   1.000
_cell.angle_alpha   90.00
_cell.angle_beta   90.00
_cell.angle_gamma   90.00
#
_symmetry.space_group_name_H-M   'P 1'
#
loop_
_entity.id
_entity.type
_entity.pdbx_description
1 polymer ?
#
loop_
_entity_poly.entity_id
_entity_poly.type
_entity_poly.pdbx_seq_one_letter_code
_entity_poly.pdbx_strand_id
1 'polypeptide(L)'
;MTEDQIKKMPDEFAWLVESFSGKRSKYLAGFCEAYTGQGFAWMPTWTTDHAEALRFAREIDAKTIADVMPPPSKSRAVEHGWMASP
;
A
#
# COMPACT_ATOMS: atom_id res chain seq x y z
N MET A 1 11.97 23.62 15.39
CA MET A 1 12.48 22.25 15.51
C MET A 1 13.99 22.25 15.59
N THR A 2 14.54 21.37 16.43
CA THR A 2 15.98 21.17 16.46
C THR A 2 16.41 20.32 15.29
N GLU A 3 17.71 20.35 14.97
CA GLU A 3 18.26 19.55 13.89
C GLU A 3 18.04 18.05 14.14
N ASP A 4 18.17 17.58 15.37
CA ASP A 4 17.93 16.18 15.73
C ASP A 4 16.49 15.75 15.51
N GLN A 5 15.54 16.65 15.78
CA GLN A 5 14.13 16.37 15.53
C GLN A 5 13.86 16.23 14.04
N ILE A 6 14.48 17.06 13.22
CA ILE A 6 14.35 16.99 11.77
C ILE A 6 14.88 15.66 11.26
N LYS A 7 16.03 15.19 11.77
CA LYS A 7 16.62 13.92 11.37
C LYS A 7 15.78 12.70 11.74
N LYS A 8 14.91 12.83 12.76
CA LYS A 8 14.04 11.74 13.21
C LYS A 8 12.72 11.69 12.47
N MET A 9 12.40 12.69 11.66
CA MET A 9 11.16 12.74 10.91
C MET A 9 11.35 12.05 9.56
N PRO A 10 10.34 11.29 9.09
CA PRO A 10 10.39 10.74 7.75
C PRO A 10 10.45 11.85 6.70
N ASP A 11 11.20 11.61 5.62
CA ASP A 11 11.33 12.58 4.52
C ASP A 11 10.14 12.52 3.58
N GLU A 12 9.49 11.37 3.52
CA GLU A 12 8.33 11.17 2.66
C GLU A 12 7.22 10.50 3.46
N PHE A 13 6.00 10.91 3.16
CA PHE A 13 4.81 10.23 3.63
C PHE A 13 3.94 9.85 2.45
N ALA A 14 3.31 8.71 2.53
CA ALA A 14 2.33 8.29 1.55
C ALA A 14 1.32 7.35 2.20
N TRP A 15 0.20 7.15 1.54
CA TRP A 15 -0.81 6.21 1.96
C TRP A 15 -0.65 4.91 1.19
N LEU A 16 -0.72 3.80 1.89
CA LEU A 16 -0.64 2.47 1.30
C LEU A 16 -1.97 1.75 1.53
N VAL A 17 -2.23 0.75 0.70
CA VAL A 17 -3.34 -0.16 0.92
C VAL A 17 -2.77 -1.42 1.56
N GLU A 18 -3.14 -1.67 2.81
CA GLU A 18 -2.68 -2.82 3.58
C GLU A 18 -3.76 -3.89 3.64
N SER A 19 -3.40 -5.13 3.33
CA SER A 19 -4.25 -6.29 3.54
C SER A 19 -3.89 -6.94 4.88
N PHE A 20 -4.88 -7.18 5.71
CA PHE A 20 -4.69 -7.75 7.04
C PHE A 20 -5.49 -9.05 7.24
N SER A 21 -5.86 -9.71 6.15
CA SER A 21 -6.62 -10.96 6.21
C SER A 21 -5.76 -12.20 6.50
N GLY A 22 -4.43 -12.07 6.45
CA GLY A 22 -3.51 -13.17 6.71
C GLY A 22 -2.69 -12.96 7.99
N LYS A 23 -1.72 -13.84 8.21
CA LYS A 23 -0.83 -13.76 9.37
C LYS A 23 0.15 -12.59 9.30
N ARG A 24 0.47 -12.14 8.09
CA ARG A 24 1.35 -11.02 7.86
C ARG A 24 0.63 -9.95 7.07
N SER A 25 0.89 -8.70 7.41
CA SER A 25 0.42 -7.58 6.62
C SER A 25 1.11 -7.60 5.26
N LYS A 26 0.31 -7.38 4.22
CA LYS A 26 0.80 -7.21 2.86
C LYS A 26 0.28 -5.89 2.33
N TYR A 27 1.02 -5.32 1.41
CA TYR A 27 0.69 -4.03 0.83
C TYR A 27 0.42 -4.18 -0.65
N LEU A 28 -0.54 -3.45 -1.16
CA LEU A 28 -0.82 -3.44 -2.58
C LEU A 28 0.39 -2.90 -3.34
N ALA A 29 0.91 -3.70 -4.27
CA ALA A 29 2.07 -3.32 -5.08
C ALA A 29 1.67 -2.86 -6.47
N GLY A 30 0.54 -3.31 -6.98
CA GLY A 30 0.07 -2.96 -8.30
C GLY A 30 -1.04 -3.86 -8.74
N PHE A 31 -1.27 -3.90 -10.04
CA PHE A 31 -2.26 -4.77 -10.64
C PHE A 31 -1.63 -5.49 -11.82
N CYS A 32 -2.03 -6.73 -12.04
CA CYS A 32 -1.64 -7.47 -13.22
C CYS A 32 -2.86 -8.02 -13.93
N GLU A 33 -2.74 -8.20 -15.23
CA GLU A 33 -3.78 -8.83 -16.01
C GLU A 33 -3.68 -10.35 -15.85
N ALA A 34 -4.80 -10.99 -15.54
CA ALA A 34 -4.85 -12.42 -15.33
C ALA A 34 -6.01 -13.02 -16.13
N TYR A 35 -5.80 -14.20 -16.72
CA TYR A 35 -6.83 -14.93 -17.42
C TYR A 35 -7.68 -15.72 -16.43
N THR A 36 -8.99 -15.50 -16.46
CA THR A 36 -9.92 -16.08 -15.47
C THR A 36 -10.77 -17.21 -16.02
N GLY A 37 -10.59 -17.62 -17.27
CA GLY A 37 -11.47 -18.59 -17.91
C GLY A 37 -12.69 -17.96 -18.59
N GLN A 38 -13.04 -16.74 -18.21
CA GLN A 38 -14.09 -15.94 -18.84
C GLN A 38 -13.54 -14.69 -19.53
N GLY A 39 -12.22 -14.61 -19.65
CA GLY A 39 -11.52 -13.48 -20.18
C GLY A 39 -10.46 -12.97 -19.23
N PHE A 40 -9.87 -11.84 -19.52
CA PHE A 40 -8.85 -11.23 -18.69
C PHE A 40 -9.48 -10.31 -17.65
N ALA A 41 -8.91 -10.30 -16.46
CA ALA A 41 -9.29 -9.39 -15.39
C ALA A 41 -8.05 -8.80 -14.73
N TRP A 42 -8.18 -7.62 -14.18
CA TRP A 42 -7.12 -7.00 -13.40
C TRP A 42 -7.15 -7.56 -11.99
N MET A 43 -6.02 -8.09 -11.56
CA MET A 43 -5.87 -8.68 -10.23
C MET A 43 -4.84 -7.91 -9.43
N PRO A 44 -5.09 -7.66 -8.13
CA PRO A 44 -4.12 -6.97 -7.30
C PRO A 44 -2.88 -7.84 -7.06
N THR A 45 -1.73 -7.20 -7.00
CA THR A 45 -0.48 -7.85 -6.60
C THR A 45 -0.07 -7.28 -5.24
N TRP A 46 0.44 -8.15 -4.38
CA TRP A 46 0.75 -7.81 -2.99
C TRP A 46 2.22 -8.03 -2.69
N THR A 47 2.76 -7.21 -1.80
CA THR A 47 4.14 -7.33 -1.35
C THR A 47 4.21 -7.20 0.17
N THR A 48 5.19 -7.85 0.79
CA THR A 48 5.49 -7.65 2.20
C THR A 48 6.47 -6.50 2.41
N ASP A 49 7.08 -6.01 1.33
CA ASP A 49 8.02 -4.90 1.38
C ASP A 49 7.31 -3.59 1.08
N HIS A 50 7.14 -2.76 2.11
CA HIS A 50 6.47 -1.47 1.95
C HIS A 50 7.20 -0.52 0.99
N ALA A 51 8.50 -0.74 0.74
CA ALA A 51 9.24 0.06 -0.25
C ALA A 51 8.78 -0.21 -1.68
N GLU A 52 8.23 -1.40 -1.94
CA GLU A 52 7.71 -1.78 -3.26
C GLU A 52 6.21 -1.52 -3.40
N ALA A 53 5.54 -1.07 -2.34
CA ALA A 53 4.11 -0.82 -2.35
C ALA A 53 3.75 0.41 -3.19
N LEU A 54 2.56 0.38 -3.77
CA LEU A 54 1.99 1.55 -4.41
C LEU A 54 1.76 2.65 -3.38
N ARG A 55 2.14 3.87 -3.72
CA ARG A 55 2.01 5.03 -2.85
C ARG A 55 0.92 5.95 -3.36
N PHE A 56 0.05 6.35 -2.45
CA PHE A 56 -1.02 7.30 -2.74
C PHE A 56 -0.74 8.60 -1.97
N ALA A 57 -0.85 9.72 -2.63
CA ALA A 57 -0.60 11.01 -2.01
C ALA A 57 -1.69 11.41 -1.02
N ARG A 58 -2.91 10.89 -1.21
CA ARG A 58 -4.07 11.23 -0.39
C ARG A 58 -4.69 9.97 0.21
N GLU A 59 -5.15 10.09 1.45
CA GLU A 59 -5.86 9.02 2.13
C GLU A 59 -7.08 8.54 1.35
N ILE A 60 -7.86 9.48 0.79
CA ILE A 60 -9.09 9.14 0.09
C ILE A 60 -8.84 8.23 -1.12
N ASP A 61 -7.71 8.41 -1.80
CA ASP A 61 -7.37 7.58 -2.96
C ASP A 61 -7.05 6.16 -2.53
N ALA A 62 -6.24 6.01 -1.48
CA ALA A 62 -5.92 4.69 -0.93
C ALA A 62 -7.16 4.00 -0.36
N LYS A 63 -8.00 4.74 0.34
CA LYS A 63 -9.23 4.22 0.92
C LYS A 63 -10.20 3.74 -0.16
N THR A 64 -10.33 4.49 -1.24
CA THR A 64 -11.20 4.11 -2.36
C THR A 64 -10.75 2.78 -2.96
N ILE A 65 -9.45 2.60 -3.15
CA ILE A 65 -8.91 1.35 -3.67
C ILE A 65 -9.10 0.22 -2.66
N ALA A 66 -8.84 0.49 -1.37
CA ALA A 66 -9.03 -0.53 -0.31
C ALA A 66 -10.47 -1.02 -0.25
N ASP A 67 -11.44 -0.13 -0.43
CA ASP A 67 -12.86 -0.44 -0.35
C ASP A 67 -13.36 -1.33 -1.50
N VAL A 68 -12.66 -1.32 -2.64
CA VAL A 68 -13.06 -2.12 -3.81
C VAL A 68 -12.27 -3.42 -3.95
N MET A 69 -11.37 -3.74 -3.00
CA MET A 69 -10.64 -5.01 -3.04
C MET A 69 -11.60 -6.19 -2.88
N PRO A 70 -11.48 -7.21 -3.74
CA PRO A 70 -12.40 -8.36 -3.68
C PRO A 70 -12.16 -9.22 -2.44
N PRO A 71 -13.22 -9.84 -1.88
CA PRO A 71 -13.05 -10.82 -0.82
C PRO A 71 -12.19 -12.00 -1.31
N PRO A 72 -11.47 -12.72 -0.42
CA PRO A 72 -11.51 -12.59 1.03
C PRO A 72 -10.60 -11.50 1.60
N SER A 73 -9.99 -10.67 0.77
CA SER A 73 -9.08 -9.63 1.24
C SER A 73 -9.80 -8.60 2.10
N LYS A 74 -9.22 -8.32 3.26
CA LYS A 74 -9.62 -7.21 4.12
C LYS A 74 -8.52 -6.17 4.01
N SER A 75 -8.86 -5.01 3.51
CA SER A 75 -7.87 -3.98 3.19
C SER A 75 -8.25 -2.65 3.82
N ARG A 76 -7.23 -1.86 4.14
CA ARG A 76 -7.40 -0.54 4.70
C ARG A 76 -6.31 0.40 4.20
N ALA A 77 -6.57 1.70 4.26
CA ALA A 77 -5.57 2.71 3.99
C ALA A 77 -4.74 2.94 5.24
N VAL A 78 -3.42 2.93 5.10
CA VAL A 78 -2.50 3.22 6.20
C VAL A 78 -1.47 4.24 5.74
N GLU A 79 -1.15 5.19 6.62
CA GLU A 79 -0.09 6.13 6.33
C GLU A 79 1.26 5.52 6.69
N HIS A 80 2.24 5.73 5.83
CA HIS A 80 3.59 5.24 6.04
C HIS A 80 4.60 6.34 5.73
N GLY A 81 5.66 6.42 6.52
CA GLY A 81 6.74 7.37 6.31
C GLY A 81 8.03 6.65 5.96
N TRP A 82 8.80 7.23 5.05
CA TRP A 82 10.12 6.72 4.69
C TRP A 82 11.18 7.72 5.08
N MET A 83 12.27 7.19 5.62
CA MET A 83 13.46 7.99 5.91
C MET A 83 14.37 7.97 4.68
N ALA A 84 15.06 9.09 4.44
CA ALA A 84 16.09 9.09 3.43
C ALA A 84 17.16 8.08 3.81
N SER A 85 17.66 7.34 2.83
CA SER A 85 18.76 6.41 3.07
C SER A 85 20.00 7.17 3.50
N PRO A 86 20.71 6.71 4.53
CA PRO A 86 21.96 7.30 4.92
C PRO A 86 23.04 7.13 3.84
#